data_69ccab19b5eef95ca923970fd323eb09
#
_entry.id   69ccab19b5eef95ca923970fd323eb09
#
_cell.length_a   1.000
_cell.length_b   1.000
_cell.length_c   1.000
_cell.angle_alpha   90.00
_cell.angle_beta   90.00
_cell.angle_gamma   90.00
#
_symmetry.space_group_name_H-M   'P 1'
#
loop_
_entity.id
_entity.type
_entity.pdbx_description
1 polymer ?
#
loop_
_entity_poly.entity_id
_entity_poly.type
_entity_poly.pdbx_seq_one_letter_code
_entity_poly.pdbx_strand_id
1 'polypeptide(L)'
;MDDEELEKFCRAWTEKKTGYIEVKRCGSTGDMGRDVVGFLTDKRHEDAWDNYQCKQYRKGVSRSQGLLAICKVLYWASQGHFTPPRNFYFVAPKGLARRLELLIDKPSELKKSLIDEWDSICANSITKKAPIFLDAKIKAAIDAYDFKNVRAVTIDDMMDDPAVKPLLIEKFGADPGQYPPATVPTDVQDTEMRYIKELVVAYGERAKMVFSDHDAVFADADHGSDLRRQRERFFEAEAFQKFYRDNTSPRVISGFRKDVHFGVVDRWNASASDTLSRVEAVMELAGTVIPAGPLAKYAHVPVKQGMCHHFVNDGDMSWKKKQ
;
A
#
# COMPACT_ATOMS: atom_id res chain seq x y z
N MET A 1 -12.09 14.29 0.28
CA MET A 1 -11.77 13.51 1.51
C MET A 1 -12.33 14.28 2.69
N ASP A 2 -13.17 13.65 3.48
CA ASP A 2 -13.69 14.16 4.76
C ASP A 2 -12.80 13.69 5.94
N ASP A 3 -13.19 14.03 7.19
CA ASP A 3 -12.42 13.64 8.38
C ASP A 3 -12.34 12.11 8.53
N GLU A 4 -13.41 11.38 8.26
CA GLU A 4 -13.46 9.92 8.38
C GLU A 4 -12.58 9.23 7.32
N GLU A 5 -12.57 9.75 6.10
CA GLU A 5 -11.71 9.27 5.02
C GLU A 5 -10.24 9.55 5.32
N LEU A 6 -9.92 10.71 5.92
CA LEU A 6 -8.56 11.04 6.36
C LEU A 6 -8.08 10.09 7.47
N GLU A 7 -8.94 9.78 8.46
CA GLU A 7 -8.61 8.80 9.49
C GLU A 7 -8.36 7.41 8.91
N LYS A 8 -9.20 6.94 7.98
CA LYS A 8 -9.01 5.66 7.28
C LYS A 8 -7.70 5.64 6.48
N PHE A 9 -7.38 6.74 5.81
CA PHE A 9 -6.13 6.89 5.07
C PHE A 9 -4.92 6.91 6.02
N CYS A 10 -4.98 7.71 7.08
CA CYS A 10 -3.94 7.79 8.10
C CYS A 10 -3.69 6.43 8.76
N ARG A 11 -4.74 5.69 9.10
CA ARG A 11 -4.62 4.31 9.61
C ARG A 11 -3.87 3.42 8.63
N ALA A 12 -4.31 3.36 7.37
CA ALA A 12 -3.68 2.53 6.36
C ALA A 12 -2.20 2.89 6.11
N TRP A 13 -1.88 4.18 6.17
CA TRP A 13 -0.50 4.67 6.10
C TRP A 13 0.32 4.25 7.33
N THR A 14 -0.23 4.46 8.53
CA THR A 14 0.45 4.10 9.79
C THR A 14 0.69 2.59 9.91
N GLU A 15 -0.22 1.75 9.40
CA GLU A 15 -0.06 0.28 9.32
C GLU A 15 1.13 -0.15 8.45
N LYS A 16 1.61 0.71 7.54
CA LYS A 16 2.80 0.44 6.71
C LYS A 16 4.10 0.86 7.36
N LYS A 17 4.04 1.64 8.44
CA LYS A 17 5.25 2.06 9.17
C LYS A 17 5.82 0.90 9.98
N THR A 18 7.14 0.84 10.01
CA THR A 18 7.85 -0.11 10.88
C THR A 18 7.78 0.35 12.34
N GLY A 19 7.74 -0.59 13.27
CA GLY A 19 7.82 -0.33 14.71
C GLY A 19 6.48 -0.35 15.45
N TYR A 20 5.34 -0.39 14.76
CA TYR A 20 4.05 -0.65 15.40
C TYR A 20 3.70 -2.14 15.31
N ILE A 21 3.25 -2.71 16.43
CA ILE A 21 2.71 -4.06 16.47
C ILE A 21 1.21 -4.08 16.15
N GLU A 22 0.51 -2.98 16.40
CA GLU A 22 -0.91 -2.79 16.10
C GLU A 22 -1.19 -1.32 15.82
N VAL A 23 -2.06 -1.06 14.84
CA VAL A 23 -2.60 0.27 14.55
C VAL A 23 -4.11 0.23 14.63
N LYS A 24 -4.71 1.18 15.34
CA LYS A 24 -6.15 1.25 15.56
C LYS A 24 -6.72 2.63 15.22
N ARG A 25 -7.86 2.66 14.53
CA ARG A 25 -8.70 3.86 14.42
C ARG A 25 -9.64 3.91 15.61
N CYS A 26 -9.66 5.04 16.31
CA CYS A 26 -10.47 5.27 17.50
C CYS A 26 -11.68 6.18 17.23
N GLY A 27 -11.79 6.77 16.04
CA GLY A 27 -12.79 7.77 15.67
C GLY A 27 -14.22 7.29 15.89
N SER A 28 -14.78 7.63 17.05
CA SER A 28 -16.18 7.48 17.43
C SER A 28 -16.49 8.46 18.56
N THR A 29 -17.78 8.64 18.87
CA THR A 29 -18.19 9.42 20.05
C THR A 29 -17.54 8.81 21.29
N GLY A 30 -16.63 9.55 21.95
CA GLY A 30 -15.91 9.07 23.12
C GLY A 30 -14.46 8.62 22.85
N ASP A 31 -13.87 9.02 21.72
CA ASP A 31 -12.46 8.74 21.33
C ASP A 31 -11.42 9.29 22.31
N MET A 32 -11.81 10.17 23.23
CA MET A 32 -10.94 10.81 24.22
C MET A 32 -9.79 11.61 23.58
N GLY A 33 -9.99 12.13 22.35
CA GLY A 33 -9.00 12.89 21.58
C GLY A 33 -8.05 12.04 20.76
N ARG A 34 -8.40 10.77 20.47
CA ARG A 34 -7.58 9.86 19.69
C ARG A 34 -8.29 9.51 18.38
N ASP A 35 -7.70 9.84 17.24
CA ASP A 35 -8.27 9.49 15.94
C ASP A 35 -7.65 8.19 15.40
N VAL A 36 -6.31 8.13 15.29
CA VAL A 36 -5.57 6.92 14.94
C VAL A 36 -4.42 6.75 15.93
N VAL A 37 -4.21 5.54 16.40
CA VAL A 37 -3.14 5.21 17.35
C VAL A 37 -2.28 4.07 16.85
N GLY A 38 -0.96 4.17 17.06
CA GLY A 38 0.01 3.13 16.80
C GLY A 38 0.62 2.61 18.09
N PHE A 39 0.49 1.32 18.37
CA PHE A 39 1.02 0.67 19.57
C PHE A 39 2.38 0.05 19.30
N LEU A 40 3.34 0.29 20.21
CA LEU A 40 4.69 -0.26 20.10
C LEU A 40 4.85 -1.56 20.88
N THR A 41 3.99 -1.81 21.87
CA THR A 41 4.01 -3.00 22.71
C THR A 41 2.62 -3.62 22.84
N ASP A 42 2.55 -4.88 23.26
CA ASP A 42 1.31 -5.62 23.53
C ASP A 42 0.48 -5.04 24.70
N LYS A 43 1.11 -4.24 25.58
CA LYS A 43 0.43 -3.49 26.64
C LYS A 43 -0.38 -2.32 26.13
N ARG A 44 -0.26 -1.98 24.83
CA ARG A 44 -1.08 -0.96 24.16
C ARG A 44 -1.05 0.39 24.90
N HIS A 45 -2.22 0.85 25.38
CA HIS A 45 -2.38 2.12 26.09
C HIS A 45 -1.78 2.18 27.49
N GLU A 46 -1.33 1.07 28.03
CA GLU A 46 -0.62 1.01 29.33
C GLU A 46 0.89 1.23 29.18
N ASP A 47 1.40 1.31 27.94
CA ASP A 47 2.81 1.51 27.64
C ASP A 47 2.98 2.55 26.51
N ALA A 48 4.02 2.44 25.69
CA ALA A 48 4.34 3.39 24.63
C ALA A 48 3.39 3.25 23.43
N TRP A 49 2.81 4.36 23.02
CA TRP A 49 1.95 4.48 21.83
C TRP A 49 2.05 5.89 21.24
N ASP A 50 1.72 6.03 19.97
CA ASP A 50 1.71 7.30 19.28
C ASP A 50 0.28 7.69 18.89
N ASN A 51 -0.05 8.98 19.00
CA ASN A 51 -1.35 9.54 18.59
C ASN A 51 -1.22 10.30 17.27
N TYR A 52 -2.09 9.98 16.32
CA TYR A 52 -2.26 10.70 15.06
C TYR A 52 -3.62 11.39 15.06
N GLN A 53 -3.61 12.70 15.27
CA GLN A 53 -4.80 13.54 15.28
C GLN A 53 -5.10 14.03 13.87
N CYS A 54 -6.11 13.46 13.23
CA CYS A 54 -6.51 13.76 11.87
C CYS A 54 -7.47 14.96 11.83
N LYS A 55 -7.18 15.96 11.02
CA LYS A 55 -8.02 17.16 10.88
C LYS A 55 -8.12 17.62 9.43
N GLN A 56 -9.32 17.53 8.87
CA GLN A 56 -9.62 17.93 7.49
C GLN A 56 -10.45 19.23 7.49
N TYR A 57 -9.81 20.34 7.83
CA TYR A 57 -10.45 21.64 7.77
C TYR A 57 -10.26 22.32 6.41
N ARG A 58 -11.16 23.26 6.05
CA ARG A 58 -10.99 24.08 4.83
C ARG A 58 -9.75 24.94 4.87
N LYS A 59 -9.36 25.42 6.07
CA LYS A 59 -8.11 26.12 6.39
C LYS A 59 -7.30 25.24 7.34
N GLY A 60 -6.01 25.53 7.51
CA GLY A 60 -5.16 24.82 8.47
C GLY A 60 -5.73 24.82 9.89
N VAL A 61 -5.30 23.85 10.71
CA VAL A 61 -5.71 23.73 12.12
C VAL A 61 -5.34 25.00 12.88
N SER A 62 -6.33 25.66 13.47
CA SER A 62 -6.11 26.87 14.25
C SER A 62 -5.38 26.58 15.57
N ARG A 63 -4.80 27.64 16.19
CA ARG A 63 -4.11 27.52 17.47
C ARG A 63 -5.03 26.95 18.58
N SER A 64 -6.25 27.44 18.70
CA SER A 64 -7.21 26.96 19.71
C SER A 64 -7.64 25.50 19.48
N GLN A 65 -7.81 25.12 18.22
CA GLN A 65 -8.13 23.71 17.88
C GLN A 65 -6.98 22.77 18.21
N GLY A 66 -5.72 23.19 17.94
CA GLY A 66 -4.53 22.42 18.27
C GLY A 66 -4.34 22.25 19.78
N LEU A 67 -4.46 23.35 20.54
CA LEU A 67 -4.40 23.30 21.99
C LEU A 67 -5.48 22.39 22.57
N LEU A 68 -6.72 22.52 22.11
CA LEU A 68 -7.85 21.68 22.57
C LEU A 68 -7.59 20.19 22.28
N ALA A 69 -7.01 19.83 21.13
CA ALA A 69 -6.72 18.45 20.81
C ALA A 69 -5.70 17.84 21.78
N ILE A 70 -4.63 18.61 22.11
CA ILE A 70 -3.63 18.18 23.10
C ILE A 70 -4.25 18.13 24.50
N CYS A 71 -5.05 19.13 24.92
CA CYS A 71 -5.75 19.17 26.19
C CYS A 71 -6.59 17.90 26.42
N LYS A 72 -7.37 17.48 25.42
CA LYS A 72 -8.21 16.29 25.52
C LYS A 72 -7.42 15.05 25.87
N VAL A 73 -6.34 14.79 25.14
CA VAL A 73 -5.52 13.60 25.36
C VAL A 73 -4.84 13.64 26.73
N LEU A 74 -4.24 14.78 27.11
CA LEU A 74 -3.57 14.90 28.41
C LEU A 74 -4.54 14.85 29.59
N TYR A 75 -5.76 15.40 29.45
CA TYR A 75 -6.82 15.25 30.44
C TYR A 75 -7.16 13.76 30.68
N TRP A 76 -7.48 13.03 29.62
CA TRP A 76 -7.87 11.62 29.78
C TRP A 76 -6.72 10.74 30.26
N ALA A 77 -5.48 11.06 29.87
CA ALA A 77 -4.29 10.44 30.45
C ALA A 77 -4.18 10.73 31.96
N SER A 78 -4.41 11.98 32.39
CA SER A 78 -4.40 12.34 33.81
C SER A 78 -5.48 11.58 34.61
N GLN A 79 -6.60 11.22 33.97
CA GLN A 79 -7.65 10.41 34.60
C GLN A 79 -7.34 8.91 34.65
N GLY A 80 -6.21 8.46 34.05
CA GLY A 80 -5.77 7.08 34.09
C GLY A 80 -6.39 6.18 33.03
N HIS A 81 -7.01 6.74 32.00
CA HIS A 81 -7.58 5.96 30.89
C HIS A 81 -6.51 5.36 29.98
N PHE A 82 -5.36 6.00 29.90
CA PHE A 82 -4.18 5.57 29.13
C PHE A 82 -2.94 6.37 29.57
N THR A 83 -1.74 5.88 29.25
CA THR A 83 -0.50 6.66 29.41
C THR A 83 -0.49 7.82 28.42
N PRO A 84 0.18 8.96 28.69
CA PRO A 84 0.40 9.99 27.67
C PRO A 84 1.06 9.38 26.42
N PRO A 85 0.68 9.83 25.21
CA PRO A 85 1.29 9.30 24.00
C PRO A 85 2.78 9.64 23.94
N ARG A 86 3.59 8.70 23.44
CA ARG A 86 5.02 8.95 23.19
C ARG A 86 5.20 10.10 22.20
N ASN A 87 4.45 10.08 21.09
CA ASN A 87 4.39 11.18 20.12
C ASN A 87 2.93 11.58 19.87
N PHE A 88 2.73 12.87 19.61
CA PHE A 88 1.46 13.43 19.19
C PHE A 88 1.64 14.08 17.82
N TYR A 89 1.05 13.50 16.79
CA TYR A 89 1.12 13.97 15.42
C TYR A 89 -0.17 14.65 14.99
N PHE A 90 -0.09 15.90 14.52
CA PHE A 90 -1.18 16.51 13.77
C PHE A 90 -1.09 16.11 12.30
N VAL A 91 -2.05 15.32 11.83
CA VAL A 91 -2.18 14.94 10.42
C VAL A 91 -3.21 15.85 9.78
N ALA A 92 -2.74 16.91 9.14
CA ALA A 92 -3.58 17.97 8.57
C ALA A 92 -3.14 18.29 7.13
N PRO A 93 -3.82 17.76 6.09
CA PRO A 93 -3.45 17.97 4.69
C PRO A 93 -3.44 19.44 4.25
N LYS A 94 -4.17 20.33 4.95
CA LYS A 94 -4.16 21.78 4.72
C LYS A 94 -3.19 22.53 5.64
N GLY A 95 -2.32 21.79 6.34
CA GLY A 95 -1.34 22.34 7.26
C GLY A 95 -1.93 22.84 8.57
N LEU A 96 -1.08 23.47 9.36
CA LEU A 96 -1.43 24.17 10.58
C LEU A 96 -1.44 25.68 10.35
N ALA A 97 -2.23 26.41 11.12
CA ALA A 97 -2.14 27.87 11.12
C ALA A 97 -0.79 28.30 11.71
N ARG A 98 -0.15 29.30 11.12
CA ARG A 98 1.19 29.79 11.49
C ARG A 98 1.40 29.94 13.00
N ARG A 99 0.36 30.40 13.73
CA ARG A 99 0.45 30.57 15.20
C ARG A 99 0.57 29.24 15.95
N LEU A 100 0.02 28.16 15.42
CA LEU A 100 0.15 26.82 16.00
C LEU A 100 1.51 26.23 15.64
N GLU A 101 1.97 26.38 14.42
CA GLU A 101 3.31 25.92 13.96
C GLU A 101 4.40 26.52 14.83
N LEU A 102 4.39 27.84 15.01
CA LEU A 102 5.35 28.56 15.87
C LEU A 102 5.35 28.08 17.33
N LEU A 103 4.20 27.62 17.85
CA LEU A 103 4.13 27.03 19.18
C LEU A 103 4.72 25.62 19.22
N ILE A 104 4.46 24.80 18.20
CA ILE A 104 5.03 23.44 18.11
C ILE A 104 6.55 23.49 18.00
N ASP A 105 7.08 24.47 17.26
CA ASP A 105 8.53 24.70 17.16
C ASP A 105 9.18 25.17 18.48
N LYS A 106 8.34 25.60 19.45
CA LYS A 106 8.78 26.10 20.76
C LYS A 106 8.09 25.34 21.89
N PRO A 107 8.51 24.11 22.20
CA PRO A 107 7.82 23.22 23.14
C PRO A 107 7.54 23.84 24.51
N SER A 108 8.42 24.70 25.04
CA SER A 108 8.22 25.40 26.31
C SER A 108 7.10 26.45 26.22
N GLU A 109 6.98 27.15 25.08
CA GLU A 109 5.89 28.12 24.85
C GLU A 109 4.57 27.39 24.62
N LEU A 110 4.59 26.25 23.92
CA LEU A 110 3.41 25.38 23.75
C LEU A 110 2.86 24.91 25.10
N LYS A 111 3.73 24.37 25.97
CA LYS A 111 3.37 23.97 27.33
C LYS A 111 2.78 25.13 28.10
N LYS A 112 3.45 26.29 28.10
CA LYS A 112 2.99 27.49 28.79
C LYS A 112 1.62 27.94 28.28
N SER A 113 1.44 28.02 26.97
CA SER A 113 0.16 28.40 26.35
C SER A 113 -0.97 27.42 26.72
N LEU A 114 -0.69 26.13 26.82
CA LEU A 114 -1.67 25.14 27.21
C LEU A 114 -2.14 25.36 28.66
N ILE A 115 -1.25 25.68 29.57
CA ILE A 115 -1.56 25.99 30.98
C ILE A 115 -2.31 27.31 31.09
N ASP A 116 -1.79 28.38 30.49
CA ASP A 116 -2.34 29.74 30.64
C ASP A 116 -3.74 29.87 30.03
N GLU A 117 -4.03 29.11 28.97
CA GLU A 117 -5.30 29.20 28.23
C GLU A 117 -6.21 27.99 28.47
N TRP A 118 -5.89 27.12 29.41
CA TRP A 118 -6.69 25.92 29.70
C TRP A 118 -8.15 26.26 29.93
N ASP A 119 -8.44 27.18 30.84
CA ASP A 119 -9.80 27.52 31.24
C ASP A 119 -10.60 28.17 30.09
N SER A 120 -9.92 28.95 29.25
CA SER A 120 -10.58 29.64 28.12
C SER A 120 -10.82 28.74 26.90
N ILE A 121 -9.92 27.81 26.60
CA ILE A 121 -9.98 26.98 25.40
C ILE A 121 -10.49 25.58 25.71
N CYS A 122 -10.02 24.96 26.80
CA CYS A 122 -10.19 23.55 27.05
C CYS A 122 -11.34 23.24 27.99
N ALA A 123 -11.54 24.03 29.05
CA ALA A 123 -12.43 23.69 30.14
C ALA A 123 -13.86 23.30 29.69
N ASN A 124 -14.45 24.05 28.80
CA ASN A 124 -15.81 23.82 28.30
C ASN A 124 -15.91 22.88 27.07
N SER A 125 -14.75 22.39 26.57
CA SER A 125 -14.70 21.70 25.28
C SER A 125 -14.19 20.25 25.39
N ILE A 126 -13.68 19.82 26.53
CA ILE A 126 -13.21 18.46 26.78
C ILE A 126 -14.37 17.48 26.91
N THR A 127 -15.38 17.85 27.71
CA THR A 127 -16.60 17.06 27.90
C THR A 127 -17.83 17.92 27.69
N LYS A 128 -18.96 17.27 27.40
CA LYS A 128 -20.28 17.94 27.33
C LYS A 128 -20.98 18.04 28.67
N LYS A 129 -20.45 17.41 29.73
CA LYS A 129 -21.15 17.27 31.01
C LYS A 129 -20.93 18.47 31.94
N ALA A 130 -19.68 18.88 32.11
CA ALA A 130 -19.31 19.98 32.99
C ALA A 130 -17.98 20.57 32.54
N PRO A 131 -17.68 21.86 32.85
CA PRO A 131 -16.36 22.44 32.66
C PRO A 131 -15.28 21.68 33.44
N ILE A 132 -14.14 21.50 32.81
CA ILE A 132 -12.96 20.85 33.40
C ILE A 132 -11.89 21.92 33.59
N PHE A 133 -11.88 22.55 34.75
CA PHE A 133 -10.84 23.53 35.09
C PHE A 133 -9.51 22.88 35.39
N LEU A 134 -8.44 23.64 35.21
CA LEU A 134 -7.08 23.16 35.47
C LEU A 134 -6.87 22.89 36.97
N ASP A 135 -6.76 21.63 37.32
CA ASP A 135 -6.43 21.20 38.70
C ASP A 135 -4.97 20.72 38.83
N ALA A 136 -4.54 20.38 40.04
CA ALA A 136 -3.18 19.93 40.32
C ALA A 136 -2.85 18.61 39.60
N LYS A 137 -3.82 17.72 39.42
CA LYS A 137 -3.63 16.42 38.74
C LYS A 137 -3.41 16.60 37.24
N ILE A 138 -4.22 17.41 36.60
CA ILE A 138 -4.08 17.75 35.19
C ILE A 138 -2.76 18.49 34.97
N LYS A 139 -2.45 19.48 35.84
CA LYS A 139 -1.20 20.22 35.73
C LYS A 139 0.03 19.32 35.85
N ALA A 140 0.02 18.36 36.78
CA ALA A 140 1.10 17.37 36.93
C ALA A 140 1.29 16.52 35.67
N ALA A 141 0.21 16.09 35.01
CA ALA A 141 0.27 15.36 33.73
C ALA A 141 0.85 16.23 32.59
N ILE A 142 0.46 17.49 32.53
CA ILE A 142 1.03 18.46 31.56
C ILE A 142 2.52 18.69 31.85
N ASP A 143 2.89 18.81 33.12
CA ASP A 143 4.28 19.05 33.53
C ASP A 143 5.20 17.87 33.20
N ALA A 144 4.67 16.65 33.30
CA ALA A 144 5.40 15.42 32.99
C ALA A 144 5.53 15.12 31.48
N TYR A 145 4.66 15.72 30.65
CA TYR A 145 4.68 15.46 29.20
C TYR A 145 5.80 16.23 28.51
N ASP A 146 6.54 15.52 27.62
CA ASP A 146 7.57 16.16 26.77
C ASP A 146 6.96 16.71 25.49
N PHE A 147 6.73 18.02 25.45
CA PHE A 147 6.13 18.72 24.33
C PHE A 147 7.00 18.73 23.06
N LYS A 148 8.27 18.32 23.11
CA LYS A 148 9.10 18.09 21.91
C LYS A 148 8.52 16.97 21.02
N ASN A 149 7.68 16.14 21.58
CA ASN A 149 7.03 15.02 20.89
C ASN A 149 5.71 15.42 20.22
N VAL A 150 5.30 16.68 20.30
CA VAL A 150 4.18 17.23 19.49
C VAL A 150 4.73 17.69 18.16
N ARG A 151 4.22 17.14 17.06
CA ARG A 151 4.72 17.38 15.69
C ARG A 151 3.57 17.56 14.71
N ALA A 152 3.82 18.30 13.64
CA ALA A 152 2.97 18.29 12.46
C ALA A 152 3.44 17.21 11.49
N VAL A 153 2.50 16.62 10.76
CA VAL A 153 2.76 15.82 9.57
C VAL A 153 2.12 16.56 8.41
N THR A 154 2.96 17.14 7.57
CA THR A 154 2.54 17.87 6.37
C THR A 154 2.17 16.91 5.25
N ILE A 155 1.55 17.44 4.19
CA ILE A 155 1.31 16.65 2.98
C ILE A 155 2.63 16.22 2.33
N ASP A 156 3.66 17.07 2.39
CA ASP A 156 4.97 16.78 1.83
C ASP A 156 5.64 15.64 2.61
N ASP A 157 5.61 15.68 3.95
CA ASP A 157 6.11 14.57 4.80
C ASP A 157 5.42 13.23 4.47
N MET A 158 4.12 13.28 4.16
CA MET A 158 3.38 12.08 3.76
C MET A 158 3.77 11.62 2.36
N MET A 159 3.95 12.54 1.41
CA MET A 159 4.31 12.23 0.02
C MET A 159 5.73 11.69 -0.10
N ASP A 160 6.64 12.14 0.76
CA ASP A 160 8.03 11.67 0.82
C ASP A 160 8.16 10.30 1.52
N ASP A 161 7.14 9.86 2.26
CA ASP A 161 7.14 8.54 2.90
C ASP A 161 6.87 7.44 1.85
N PRO A 162 7.82 6.52 1.60
CA PRO A 162 7.61 5.42 0.64
C PRO A 162 6.37 4.57 0.93
N ALA A 163 5.93 4.50 2.18
CA ALA A 163 4.75 3.77 2.61
C ALA A 163 3.43 4.36 2.07
N VAL A 164 3.42 5.63 1.70
CA VAL A 164 2.23 6.32 1.16
C VAL A 164 1.99 5.99 -0.31
N LYS A 165 3.03 5.82 -1.11
CA LYS A 165 2.92 5.62 -2.56
C LYS A 165 1.93 4.52 -2.97
N PRO A 166 1.97 3.30 -2.41
CA PRO A 166 0.99 2.26 -2.73
C PRO A 166 -0.46 2.65 -2.41
N LEU A 167 -0.67 3.42 -1.34
CA LEU A 167 -2.00 3.89 -0.93
C LEU A 167 -2.54 4.96 -1.89
N LEU A 168 -1.67 5.86 -2.37
CA LEU A 168 -2.06 6.87 -3.36
C LEU A 168 -2.45 6.21 -4.68
N ILE A 169 -1.72 5.20 -5.11
CA ILE A 169 -2.02 4.43 -6.33
C ILE A 169 -3.39 3.75 -6.19
N GLU A 170 -3.62 3.06 -5.08
CA GLU A 170 -4.86 2.31 -4.84
C GLU A 170 -6.08 3.21 -4.70
N LYS A 171 -5.97 4.30 -3.91
CA LYS A 171 -7.12 5.13 -3.53
C LYS A 171 -7.40 6.29 -4.49
N PHE A 172 -6.38 6.82 -5.11
CA PHE A 172 -6.48 8.02 -5.93
C PHE A 172 -6.02 7.82 -7.37
N GLY A 173 -5.64 6.59 -7.77
CA GLY A 173 -5.17 6.29 -9.11
C GLY A 173 -3.86 7.02 -9.47
N ALA A 174 -3.02 7.31 -8.46
CA ALA A 174 -1.72 7.91 -8.73
C ALA A 174 -0.89 7.03 -9.66
N ASP A 175 0.01 7.65 -10.39
CA ASP A 175 0.86 6.94 -11.33
C ASP A 175 1.88 6.03 -10.63
N PRO A 176 1.82 4.70 -10.83
CA PRO A 176 2.80 3.79 -10.24
C PRO A 176 4.21 3.94 -10.83
N GLY A 177 4.34 4.56 -12.00
CA GLY A 177 5.60 4.68 -12.75
C GLY A 177 5.89 3.46 -13.62
N GLN A 178 6.87 3.60 -14.52
CA GLN A 178 7.32 2.55 -15.43
C GLN A 178 8.17 1.52 -14.70
N TYR A 179 7.93 0.23 -14.95
CA TYR A 179 8.83 -0.84 -14.48
C TYR A 179 10.13 -0.85 -15.29
N PRO A 180 11.25 -1.32 -14.70
CA PRO A 180 12.52 -1.41 -15.39
C PRO A 180 12.47 -2.44 -16.53
N PRO A 181 13.29 -2.28 -17.60
CA PRO A 181 13.39 -3.27 -18.67
C PRO A 181 13.68 -4.65 -18.13
N ALA A 182 13.06 -5.67 -18.72
CA ALA A 182 13.34 -7.05 -18.38
C ALA A 182 14.75 -7.46 -18.84
N THR A 183 15.37 -8.37 -18.09
CA THR A 183 16.61 -9.04 -18.49
C THR A 183 16.32 -10.53 -18.64
N VAL A 184 16.54 -11.06 -19.85
CA VAL A 184 16.39 -12.49 -20.12
C VAL A 184 17.72 -13.19 -19.84
N PRO A 185 17.81 -14.12 -18.89
CA PRO A 185 19.03 -14.90 -18.65
C PRO A 185 19.42 -15.72 -19.87
N THR A 186 20.73 -15.93 -20.08
CA THR A 186 21.23 -16.78 -21.16
C THR A 186 20.69 -18.20 -21.02
N ASP A 187 20.84 -18.77 -19.82
CA ASP A 187 20.41 -20.12 -19.53
C ASP A 187 18.95 -20.14 -19.03
N VAL A 188 18.26 -21.26 -19.29
CA VAL A 188 16.89 -21.48 -18.78
C VAL A 188 16.94 -21.65 -17.26
N GLN A 189 16.11 -20.89 -16.57
CA GLN A 189 16.06 -20.84 -15.11
C GLN A 189 15.03 -21.85 -14.57
N ASP A 190 15.20 -22.29 -13.32
CA ASP A 190 14.22 -23.16 -12.64
C ASP A 190 12.82 -22.56 -12.60
N THR A 191 12.74 -21.22 -12.49
CA THR A 191 11.48 -20.46 -12.46
C THR A 191 10.67 -20.51 -13.75
N GLU A 192 11.29 -20.88 -14.88
CA GLU A 192 10.64 -20.99 -16.19
C GLU A 192 10.46 -22.44 -16.65
N MET A 193 11.00 -23.42 -15.91
CA MET A 193 11.07 -24.81 -16.35
C MET A 193 9.71 -25.47 -16.63
N ARG A 194 8.64 -25.08 -15.90
CA ARG A 194 7.35 -25.75 -16.06
C ARG A 194 6.70 -25.44 -17.40
N TYR A 195 6.56 -24.16 -17.76
CA TYR A 195 5.96 -23.81 -19.05
C TYR A 195 6.89 -24.19 -20.21
N ILE A 196 8.23 -24.11 -20.04
CA ILE A 196 9.19 -24.52 -21.07
C ILE A 196 9.05 -26.01 -21.40
N LYS A 197 8.96 -26.90 -20.39
CA LYS A 197 8.72 -28.33 -20.62
C LYS A 197 7.44 -28.59 -21.41
N GLU A 198 6.39 -27.83 -21.15
CA GLU A 198 5.14 -27.96 -21.90
C GLU A 198 5.28 -27.45 -23.35
N LEU A 199 6.04 -26.36 -23.58
CA LEU A 199 6.33 -25.86 -24.94
C LEU A 199 7.24 -26.82 -25.73
N VAL A 200 8.25 -27.42 -25.11
CA VAL A 200 9.10 -28.43 -25.78
C VAL A 200 8.25 -29.57 -26.34
N VAL A 201 7.27 -30.03 -25.55
CA VAL A 201 6.31 -31.07 -26.03
C VAL A 201 5.42 -30.52 -27.15
N ALA A 202 4.96 -29.26 -27.05
CA ALA A 202 4.12 -28.64 -28.08
C ALA A 202 4.84 -28.49 -29.44
N TYR A 203 6.14 -28.10 -29.40
CA TYR A 203 6.97 -28.03 -30.59
C TYR A 203 7.20 -29.42 -31.20
N GLY A 204 7.44 -30.42 -30.36
CA GLY A 204 7.57 -31.81 -30.81
C GLY A 204 6.30 -32.34 -31.45
N GLU A 205 5.12 -32.03 -30.90
CA GLU A 205 3.81 -32.38 -31.47
C GLU A 205 3.66 -31.77 -32.90
N ARG A 206 4.00 -30.47 -33.06
CA ARG A 206 3.94 -29.74 -34.33
C ARG A 206 4.96 -30.30 -35.36
N ALA A 207 6.18 -30.53 -34.94
CA ALA A 207 7.26 -31.02 -35.77
C ALA A 207 7.16 -32.54 -36.07
N LYS A 208 6.24 -33.24 -35.41
CA LYS A 208 6.10 -34.72 -35.47
C LYS A 208 7.40 -35.46 -35.10
N MET A 209 8.13 -34.93 -34.13
CA MET A 209 9.37 -35.48 -33.58
C MET A 209 9.44 -35.23 -32.07
N VAL A 210 10.42 -35.82 -31.41
CA VAL A 210 10.65 -35.59 -29.97
C VAL A 210 11.90 -34.76 -29.80
N PHE A 211 11.77 -33.57 -29.20
CA PHE A 211 12.90 -32.83 -28.71
C PHE A 211 13.32 -33.35 -27.33
N SER A 212 14.60 -33.60 -27.10
CA SER A 212 15.13 -34.09 -25.83
C SER A 212 14.91 -33.09 -24.69
N ASP A 213 15.08 -31.82 -25.01
CA ASP A 213 15.05 -30.69 -24.04
C ASP A 213 14.87 -29.37 -24.81
N HIS A 214 14.98 -28.26 -24.05
CA HIS A 214 14.86 -26.91 -24.61
C HIS A 214 16.06 -26.52 -25.49
N ASP A 215 17.26 -27.09 -25.26
CA ASP A 215 18.44 -26.80 -26.08
C ASP A 215 18.30 -27.36 -27.48
N ALA A 216 17.69 -28.55 -27.58
CA ALA A 216 17.35 -29.11 -28.88
C ALA A 216 16.34 -28.23 -29.64
N VAL A 217 15.37 -27.62 -28.94
CA VAL A 217 14.44 -26.67 -29.55
C VAL A 217 15.16 -25.36 -29.93
N PHE A 218 16.06 -24.84 -29.12
CA PHE A 218 16.83 -23.63 -29.46
C PHE A 218 17.72 -23.80 -30.69
N ALA A 219 18.19 -25.01 -30.96
CA ALA A 219 18.98 -25.33 -32.14
C ALA A 219 18.10 -25.56 -33.40
N ASP A 220 16.80 -25.76 -33.22
CA ASP A 220 15.87 -25.99 -34.32
C ASP A 220 15.60 -24.72 -35.12
N ALA A 221 15.64 -24.83 -36.46
CA ALA A 221 15.51 -23.69 -37.37
C ALA A 221 14.10 -23.06 -37.34
N ASP A 222 13.07 -23.90 -37.15
CA ASP A 222 11.69 -23.46 -37.23
C ASP A 222 11.16 -22.97 -35.88
N HIS A 223 11.60 -23.56 -34.75
CA HIS A 223 11.02 -23.33 -33.42
C HIS A 223 11.93 -22.56 -32.47
N GLY A 224 13.26 -22.53 -32.68
CA GLY A 224 14.21 -21.89 -31.75
C GLY A 224 13.98 -20.39 -31.57
N SER A 225 13.59 -19.68 -32.62
CA SER A 225 13.29 -18.24 -32.54
C SER A 225 11.99 -17.98 -31.76
N ASP A 226 11.00 -18.86 -31.87
CA ASP A 226 9.74 -18.74 -31.12
C ASP A 226 9.96 -19.01 -29.64
N LEU A 227 10.71 -20.05 -29.27
CA LEU A 227 11.01 -20.32 -27.85
C LEU A 227 11.76 -19.15 -27.18
N ARG A 228 12.70 -18.48 -27.89
CA ARG A 228 13.35 -17.26 -27.37
C ARG A 228 12.36 -16.15 -27.11
N ARG A 229 11.44 -15.90 -28.06
CA ARG A 229 10.38 -14.90 -27.92
C ARG A 229 9.41 -15.23 -26.78
N GLN A 230 9.09 -16.51 -26.51
CA GLN A 230 8.27 -16.92 -25.38
C GLN A 230 8.99 -16.63 -24.04
N ARG A 231 10.31 -16.81 -23.98
CA ARG A 231 11.11 -16.42 -22.80
C ARG A 231 11.13 -14.90 -22.59
N GLU A 232 11.30 -14.11 -23.65
CA GLU A 232 11.22 -12.64 -23.57
C GLU A 232 9.89 -12.21 -22.95
N ARG A 233 8.77 -12.77 -23.41
CA ARG A 233 7.44 -12.50 -22.85
C ARG A 233 7.35 -12.86 -21.37
N PHE A 234 7.88 -14.01 -20.98
CA PHE A 234 7.89 -14.47 -19.59
C PHE A 234 8.63 -13.49 -18.69
N PHE A 235 9.85 -13.10 -19.05
CA PHE A 235 10.66 -12.19 -18.23
C PHE A 235 10.13 -10.74 -18.23
N GLU A 236 9.49 -10.29 -19.31
CA GLU A 236 8.76 -9.01 -19.32
C GLU A 236 7.62 -9.02 -18.28
N ALA A 237 6.86 -10.10 -18.22
CA ALA A 237 5.81 -10.24 -17.23
C ALA A 237 6.36 -10.42 -15.81
N GLU A 238 7.51 -11.08 -15.63
CA GLU A 238 8.18 -11.23 -14.35
C GLU A 238 8.67 -9.88 -13.82
N ALA A 239 9.37 -9.09 -14.63
CA ALA A 239 9.84 -7.76 -14.26
C ALA A 239 8.68 -6.84 -13.88
N PHE A 240 7.60 -6.87 -14.68
CA PHE A 240 6.37 -6.15 -14.40
C PHE A 240 5.75 -6.57 -13.05
N GLN A 241 5.55 -7.86 -12.83
CA GLN A 241 4.96 -8.36 -11.58
C GLN A 241 5.79 -8.02 -10.37
N LYS A 242 7.12 -8.23 -10.44
CA LYS A 242 8.04 -7.93 -9.35
C LYS A 242 7.99 -6.45 -8.97
N PHE A 243 8.10 -5.56 -9.95
CA PHE A 243 8.08 -4.12 -9.71
C PHE A 243 6.78 -3.67 -9.06
N TYR A 244 5.61 -4.06 -9.61
CA TYR A 244 4.33 -3.59 -9.09
C TYR A 244 3.89 -4.31 -7.81
N ARG A 245 4.34 -5.54 -7.55
CA ARG A 245 4.17 -6.18 -6.24
C ARG A 245 4.83 -5.36 -5.13
N ASP A 246 6.03 -4.84 -5.41
CA ASP A 246 6.83 -4.13 -4.41
C ASP A 246 6.42 -2.64 -4.29
N ASN A 247 5.76 -2.07 -5.30
CA ASN A 247 5.42 -0.64 -5.40
C ASN A 247 3.92 -0.33 -5.41
N THR A 248 3.04 -1.33 -5.35
CA THR A 248 1.58 -1.13 -5.30
C THR A 248 0.93 -1.99 -4.22
N SER A 249 -0.36 -1.79 -3.97
CA SER A 249 -1.07 -2.70 -3.08
C SER A 249 -1.30 -4.07 -3.75
N PRO A 250 -1.39 -5.16 -2.96
CA PRO A 250 -1.69 -6.51 -3.49
C PRO A 250 -2.95 -6.57 -4.38
N ARG A 251 -3.94 -5.72 -4.12
CA ARG A 251 -5.17 -5.65 -4.92
C ARG A 251 -4.93 -5.19 -6.35
N VAL A 252 -4.00 -4.27 -6.55
CA VAL A 252 -3.70 -3.69 -7.86
C VAL A 252 -3.13 -4.76 -8.79
N ILE A 253 -2.10 -5.48 -8.34
CA ILE A 253 -1.48 -6.54 -9.15
C ILE A 253 -2.39 -7.77 -9.31
N SER A 254 -3.14 -8.15 -8.26
CA SER A 254 -4.09 -9.28 -8.36
C SER A 254 -5.26 -8.96 -9.30
N GLY A 255 -5.74 -7.71 -9.32
CA GLY A 255 -6.75 -7.24 -10.27
C GLY A 255 -6.26 -7.36 -11.72
N PHE A 256 -5.05 -6.87 -12.01
CA PHE A 256 -4.43 -7.02 -13.32
C PHE A 256 -4.31 -8.50 -13.75
N ARG A 257 -3.77 -9.37 -12.88
CA ARG A 257 -3.67 -10.82 -13.15
C ARG A 257 -5.04 -11.43 -13.48
N LYS A 258 -6.05 -11.06 -12.70
CA LYS A 258 -7.43 -11.52 -12.91
C LYS A 258 -7.97 -11.10 -14.27
N ASP A 259 -7.80 -9.86 -14.66
CA ASP A 259 -8.29 -9.37 -15.96
C ASP A 259 -7.64 -10.11 -17.14
N VAL A 260 -6.32 -10.34 -17.09
CA VAL A 260 -5.62 -11.11 -18.13
C VAL A 260 -6.11 -12.56 -18.15
N HIS A 261 -6.22 -13.21 -16.97
CA HIS A 261 -6.67 -14.58 -16.88
C HIS A 261 -8.08 -14.77 -17.45
N PHE A 262 -9.04 -13.96 -17.02
CA PHE A 262 -10.41 -14.04 -17.54
C PHE A 262 -10.51 -13.67 -19.02
N GLY A 263 -9.63 -12.79 -19.49
CA GLY A 263 -9.56 -12.44 -20.91
C GLY A 263 -9.13 -13.60 -21.82
N VAL A 264 -8.43 -14.63 -21.30
CA VAL A 264 -7.87 -15.71 -22.10
C VAL A 264 -8.42 -17.10 -21.77
N VAL A 265 -9.04 -17.30 -20.60
CA VAL A 265 -9.42 -18.62 -20.09
C VAL A 265 -10.35 -19.41 -20.98
N ASP A 266 -11.29 -18.75 -21.64
CA ASP A 266 -12.23 -19.42 -22.56
C ASP A 266 -11.51 -19.90 -23.82
N ARG A 267 -10.58 -19.09 -24.36
CA ARG A 267 -9.76 -19.50 -25.50
C ARG A 267 -8.81 -20.63 -25.14
N TRP A 268 -8.23 -20.59 -23.95
CA TRP A 268 -7.39 -21.68 -23.44
C TRP A 268 -8.16 -23.00 -23.29
N ASN A 269 -9.42 -22.96 -22.85
CA ASN A 269 -10.29 -24.14 -22.73
C ASN A 269 -10.83 -24.63 -24.08
N ALA A 270 -10.82 -23.81 -25.11
CA ALA A 270 -11.34 -24.16 -26.43
C ALA A 270 -10.52 -25.28 -27.10
N SER A 271 -11.15 -26.00 -28.00
CA SER A 271 -10.46 -27.00 -28.83
C SER A 271 -9.45 -26.33 -29.76
N ALA A 272 -8.31 -26.99 -29.97
CA ALA A 272 -7.28 -26.58 -30.90
C ALA A 272 -6.77 -27.81 -31.69
N SER A 273 -6.20 -27.58 -32.86
CA SER A 273 -5.67 -28.66 -33.71
C SER A 273 -4.49 -29.37 -33.06
N ASP A 274 -3.61 -28.61 -32.43
CA ASP A 274 -2.49 -29.09 -31.62
C ASP A 274 -2.22 -28.15 -30.43
N THR A 275 -1.28 -28.52 -29.56
CA THR A 275 -0.94 -27.73 -28.38
C THR A 275 -0.37 -26.35 -28.75
N LEU A 276 0.49 -26.27 -29.77
CA LEU A 276 1.09 -25.01 -30.18
C LEU A 276 0.05 -24.03 -30.77
N SER A 277 -0.93 -24.53 -31.54
CA SER A 277 -2.06 -23.71 -32.02
C SER A 277 -2.89 -23.12 -30.87
N ARG A 278 -3.01 -23.84 -29.75
CA ARG A 278 -3.63 -23.28 -28.52
C ARG A 278 -2.78 -22.17 -27.94
N VAL A 279 -1.47 -22.37 -27.81
CA VAL A 279 -0.53 -21.35 -27.30
C VAL A 279 -0.63 -20.10 -28.17
N GLU A 280 -0.50 -20.23 -29.49
CA GLU A 280 -0.60 -19.13 -30.44
C GLU A 280 -1.89 -18.32 -30.29
N ALA A 281 -3.04 -19.00 -30.25
CA ALA A 281 -4.34 -18.36 -30.14
C ALA A 281 -4.58 -17.67 -28.79
N VAL A 282 -4.09 -18.25 -27.69
CA VAL A 282 -4.13 -17.63 -26.36
C VAL A 282 -3.21 -16.41 -26.30
N MET A 283 -2.01 -16.49 -26.85
CA MET A 283 -1.06 -15.36 -26.93
C MET A 283 -1.60 -14.21 -27.79
N GLU A 284 -2.23 -14.51 -28.92
CA GLU A 284 -2.89 -13.51 -29.75
C GLU A 284 -3.98 -12.77 -28.97
N LEU A 285 -4.87 -13.52 -28.33
CA LEU A 285 -5.95 -12.94 -27.51
C LEU A 285 -5.41 -12.17 -26.32
N ALA A 286 -4.41 -12.68 -25.59
CA ALA A 286 -3.78 -11.99 -24.47
C ALA A 286 -3.24 -10.60 -24.87
N GLY A 287 -2.67 -10.49 -26.07
CA GLY A 287 -2.21 -9.21 -26.63
C GLY A 287 -3.29 -8.16 -26.70
N THR A 288 -4.56 -8.53 -26.93
CA THR A 288 -5.71 -7.63 -27.11
C THR A 288 -6.45 -7.31 -25.81
N VAL A 289 -6.19 -8.05 -24.71
CA VAL A 289 -6.82 -7.77 -23.41
C VAL A 289 -6.50 -6.36 -22.93
N ILE A 290 -7.52 -5.63 -22.52
CA ILE A 290 -7.38 -4.30 -21.93
C ILE A 290 -7.70 -4.42 -20.43
N PRO A 291 -6.68 -4.58 -19.57
CA PRO A 291 -6.91 -4.69 -18.13
C PRO A 291 -7.38 -3.35 -17.57
N ALA A 292 -8.16 -3.39 -16.50
CA ALA A 292 -8.59 -2.20 -15.78
C ALA A 292 -7.51 -1.71 -14.78
N GLY A 293 -7.69 -0.47 -14.30
CA GLY A 293 -6.90 0.08 -13.20
C GLY A 293 -5.57 0.73 -13.61
N PRO A 294 -4.74 1.11 -12.63
CA PRO A 294 -3.58 1.98 -12.86
C PRO A 294 -2.43 1.31 -13.62
N LEU A 295 -2.42 -0.01 -13.75
CA LEU A 295 -1.39 -0.75 -14.48
C LEU A 295 -1.66 -0.85 -15.99
N ALA A 296 -2.86 -0.53 -16.46
CA ALA A 296 -3.27 -0.70 -17.85
C ALA A 296 -2.29 -0.07 -18.86
N LYS A 297 -1.81 1.14 -18.58
CA LYS A 297 -0.89 1.87 -19.48
C LYS A 297 0.52 1.28 -19.56
N TYR A 298 0.90 0.46 -18.60
CA TYR A 298 2.20 -0.20 -18.54
C TYR A 298 2.18 -1.66 -18.95
N ALA A 299 0.97 -2.24 -19.06
CA ALA A 299 0.77 -3.63 -19.45
C ALA A 299 0.87 -3.80 -20.97
N HIS A 300 2.07 -3.64 -21.51
CA HIS A 300 2.34 -3.84 -22.93
C HIS A 300 2.04 -5.28 -23.38
N VAL A 301 1.96 -5.50 -24.69
CA VAL A 301 1.63 -6.81 -25.27
C VAL A 301 2.47 -7.95 -24.71
N PRO A 302 3.82 -7.86 -24.63
CA PRO A 302 4.64 -8.94 -24.12
C PRO A 302 4.33 -9.29 -22.65
N VAL A 303 4.01 -8.27 -21.82
CA VAL A 303 3.61 -8.51 -20.40
C VAL A 303 2.37 -9.37 -20.32
N LYS A 304 1.31 -9.01 -21.06
CA LYS A 304 0.04 -9.75 -21.03
C LYS A 304 0.19 -11.17 -21.57
N GLN A 305 0.98 -11.35 -22.60
CA GLN A 305 1.32 -12.67 -23.16
C GLN A 305 2.16 -13.49 -22.18
N GLY A 306 3.17 -12.88 -21.56
CA GLY A 306 4.02 -13.55 -20.57
C GLY A 306 3.26 -13.99 -19.32
N MET A 307 2.21 -13.26 -18.93
CA MET A 307 1.32 -13.68 -17.84
C MET A 307 0.71 -15.07 -18.06
N CYS A 308 0.45 -15.46 -19.32
CA CYS A 308 -0.07 -16.79 -19.62
C CYS A 308 0.93 -17.90 -19.23
N HIS A 309 2.23 -17.66 -19.38
CA HIS A 309 3.27 -18.59 -18.92
C HIS A 309 3.36 -18.62 -17.39
N HIS A 310 3.18 -17.47 -16.72
CA HIS A 310 3.10 -17.46 -15.26
C HIS A 310 1.90 -18.24 -14.76
N PHE A 311 0.72 -18.15 -15.39
CA PHE A 311 -0.44 -18.99 -15.03
C PHE A 311 -0.15 -20.48 -15.20
N VAL A 312 0.64 -20.88 -16.20
CA VAL A 312 1.09 -22.26 -16.36
C VAL A 312 2.04 -22.66 -15.22
N ASN A 313 2.99 -21.82 -14.88
CA ASN A 313 3.93 -22.08 -13.80
C ASN A 313 3.23 -22.18 -12.44
N ASP A 314 2.26 -21.32 -12.17
CA ASP A 314 1.47 -21.30 -10.94
C ASP A 314 0.48 -22.48 -10.85
N GLY A 315 0.18 -23.14 -11.97
CA GLY A 315 -0.75 -24.25 -12.06
C GLY A 315 -2.20 -23.88 -12.32
N ASP A 316 -2.45 -22.60 -12.56
CA ASP A 316 -3.77 -22.10 -12.92
C ASP A 316 -4.19 -22.55 -14.32
N MET A 317 -3.19 -22.77 -15.20
CA MET A 317 -3.34 -23.22 -16.59
C MET A 317 -2.35 -24.34 -16.92
N SER A 318 -2.53 -25.01 -18.06
CA SER A 318 -1.55 -25.94 -18.67
C SER A 318 -1.67 -25.85 -20.17
N TRP A 319 -0.54 -25.81 -20.88
CA TRP A 319 -0.55 -25.87 -22.35
C TRP A 319 -0.95 -27.24 -22.88
N LYS A 320 -0.70 -28.31 -22.12
CA LYS A 320 -1.11 -29.65 -22.49
C LYS A 320 -2.63 -29.80 -22.51
N LYS A 321 -3.16 -30.59 -23.42
CA LYS A 321 -4.57 -30.99 -23.38
C LYS A 321 -4.86 -31.71 -22.05
N LYS A 322 -5.96 -31.33 -21.35
CA LYS A 322 -6.54 -32.24 -20.37
C LYS A 322 -7.03 -33.44 -21.16
N GLN A 323 -6.43 -34.61 -20.84
CA GLN A 323 -6.93 -35.91 -21.33
C GLN A 323 -8.32 -36.16 -20.78
#